data_3794470699f30b2e3892cf4575690767
#
_entry.id   3794470699f30b2e3892cf4575690767
#
_cell.length_a   1.000
_cell.length_b   1.000
_cell.length_c   1.000
_cell.angle_alpha   90.00
_cell.angle_beta   90.00
_cell.angle_gamma   90.00
#
_symmetry.space_group_name_H-M   'P 1'
#
loop_
_entity.id
_entity.type
_entity.pdbx_description
1 polymer ?
#
loop_
_entity_poly.entity_id
_entity_poly.type
_entity_poly.pdbx_seq_one_letter_code
_entity_poly.pdbx_strand_id
1 'polypeptide(L)'
;NFWMLDGGKWCECQACKNQGTYTDRLMIVVDQMLRAIKTARTEGRLQRDVALATLAYHETLAPPTKPLPQGFDYDNCSVTYFPIERCYAHAIADPTCTEVNRLLHEAYQGWTTGAGRHYTGSIFIGEYYNVSGLKSLPVLFTKIMAADIPWYWRTGARHFHYMHTPTR
;
A
#
# COMPACT_ATOMS: atom_id res chain seq x y z
N ASN A 1 -6.82 -3.14 -10.34
CA ASN A 1 -6.31 -3.33 -8.98
C ASN A 1 -6.33 -4.81 -8.64
N PHE A 2 -5.30 -5.27 -7.96
CA PHE A 2 -5.23 -6.61 -7.41
C PHE A 2 -4.89 -6.55 -5.92
N TRP A 3 -5.71 -7.18 -5.12
CA TRP A 3 -5.49 -7.33 -3.68
C TRP A 3 -6.21 -8.57 -3.18
N MET A 4 -5.69 -9.19 -2.14
CA MET A 4 -6.30 -10.34 -1.50
C MET A 4 -7.61 -9.93 -0.81
N LEU A 5 -8.52 -10.89 -0.63
CA LEU A 5 -9.80 -10.63 0.01
C LEU A 5 -9.61 -10.05 1.41
N ASP A 6 -10.37 -9.01 1.73
CA ASP A 6 -10.36 -8.34 3.03
C ASP A 6 -10.67 -9.35 4.16
N GLY A 7 -9.76 -9.44 5.14
CA GLY A 7 -9.82 -10.48 6.16
C GLY A 7 -9.66 -11.90 5.60
N GLY A 8 -9.11 -12.04 4.39
CA GLY A 8 -8.86 -13.33 3.74
C GLY A 8 -7.93 -14.20 4.55
N LYS A 9 -8.25 -15.49 4.61
CA LYS A 9 -7.41 -16.45 5.33
C LYS A 9 -6.22 -16.84 4.47
N TRP A 10 -5.06 -16.43 4.89
CA TRP A 10 -3.79 -16.84 4.26
C TRP A 10 -3.50 -18.31 4.59
N CYS A 11 -2.88 -19.01 3.65
CA CYS A 11 -2.41 -20.36 3.89
C CYS A 11 -1.31 -20.36 4.95
N GLU A 12 -1.46 -21.16 5.99
CA GLU A 12 -0.54 -21.26 7.12
C GLU A 12 0.30 -22.57 7.11
N CYS A 13 0.31 -23.29 5.97
CA CYS A 13 1.19 -24.45 5.83
C CYS A 13 2.67 -24.04 5.80
N GLN A 14 3.56 -24.99 6.14
CA GLN A 14 5.00 -24.71 6.24
C GLN A 14 5.60 -24.17 4.92
N ALA A 15 5.17 -24.68 3.78
CA ALA A 15 5.65 -24.23 2.47
C ALA A 15 5.32 -22.75 2.24
N CYS A 16 4.12 -22.29 2.61
CA CYS A 16 3.74 -20.87 2.50
C CYS A 16 4.50 -19.99 3.52
N LYS A 17 4.66 -20.47 4.75
CA LYS A 17 5.42 -19.73 5.79
C LYS A 17 6.88 -19.54 5.39
N ASN A 18 7.48 -20.51 4.74
CA ASN A 18 8.86 -20.43 4.25
C ASN A 18 9.05 -19.36 3.16
N GLN A 19 7.99 -18.96 2.47
CA GLN A 19 8.06 -17.87 1.49
C GLN A 19 8.17 -16.48 2.13
N GLY A 20 7.84 -16.33 3.41
CA GLY A 20 7.98 -15.09 4.16
C GLY A 20 6.66 -14.55 4.69
N THR A 21 6.62 -13.24 4.90
CA THR A 21 5.44 -12.51 5.38
C THR A 21 4.28 -12.57 4.38
N TYR A 22 3.11 -12.11 4.77
CA TYR A 22 1.98 -11.98 3.84
C TYR A 22 2.32 -11.05 2.67
N THR A 23 3.07 -9.98 2.93
CA THR A 23 3.54 -9.06 1.88
C THR A 23 4.53 -9.73 0.94
N ASP A 24 5.50 -10.51 1.45
CA ASP A 24 6.42 -11.26 0.59
C ASP A 24 5.64 -12.20 -0.35
N ARG A 25 4.65 -12.92 0.17
CA ARG A 25 3.80 -13.82 -0.61
C ARG A 25 2.92 -13.09 -1.63
N LEU A 26 2.35 -11.93 -1.24
CA LEU A 26 1.60 -11.07 -2.16
C LEU A 26 2.49 -10.63 -3.33
N MET A 27 3.71 -10.19 -3.06
CA MET A 27 4.61 -9.70 -4.10
C MET A 27 5.06 -10.80 -5.07
N ILE A 28 5.13 -12.06 -4.64
CA ILE A 28 5.34 -13.21 -5.54
C ILE A 28 4.16 -13.36 -6.51
N VAL A 29 2.92 -13.26 -6.02
CA VAL A 29 1.73 -13.35 -6.87
C VAL A 29 1.66 -12.16 -7.84
N VAL A 30 1.96 -10.96 -7.35
CA VAL A 30 2.03 -9.74 -8.18
C VAL A 30 3.04 -9.90 -9.32
N ASP A 31 4.24 -10.44 -9.04
CA ASP A 31 5.25 -10.72 -10.07
C ASP A 31 4.72 -11.69 -11.16
N GLN A 32 4.06 -12.77 -10.74
CA GLN A 32 3.48 -13.71 -11.70
C GLN A 32 2.40 -13.07 -12.58
N MET A 33 1.58 -12.19 -12.02
CA MET A 33 0.57 -11.45 -12.77
C MET A 33 1.22 -10.46 -13.75
N LEU A 34 2.25 -9.73 -13.37
CA LEU A 34 2.99 -8.82 -14.24
C LEU A 34 3.64 -9.57 -15.42
N ARG A 35 4.24 -10.74 -15.15
CA ARG A 35 4.77 -11.62 -16.19
C ARG A 35 3.69 -12.11 -17.16
N ALA A 36 2.54 -12.51 -16.66
CA ALA A 36 1.40 -12.93 -17.47
C ALA A 36 0.86 -11.78 -18.36
N ILE A 37 0.76 -10.56 -17.80
CA ILE A 37 0.38 -9.35 -18.56
C ILE A 37 1.40 -9.09 -19.68
N LYS A 38 2.69 -9.13 -19.36
CA LYS A 38 3.77 -8.93 -20.33
C LYS A 38 3.72 -9.96 -21.45
N THR A 39 3.53 -11.25 -21.12
CA THR A 39 3.37 -12.33 -22.11
C THR A 39 2.16 -12.09 -23.00
N ALA A 40 1.00 -11.77 -22.42
CA ALA A 40 -0.23 -11.51 -23.18
C ALA A 40 -0.08 -10.32 -24.15
N ARG A 41 0.70 -9.30 -23.80
CA ARG A 41 1.04 -8.18 -24.69
C ARG A 41 1.94 -8.64 -25.85
N THR A 42 3.00 -9.36 -25.53
CA THR A 42 3.94 -9.86 -26.55
C THR A 42 3.25 -10.75 -27.58
N GLU A 43 2.28 -11.55 -27.14
CA GLU A 43 1.48 -12.44 -27.99
C GLU A 43 0.31 -11.72 -28.71
N GLY A 44 0.15 -10.40 -28.51
CA GLY A 44 -0.93 -9.62 -29.14
C GLY A 44 -2.33 -9.87 -28.56
N ARG A 45 -2.44 -10.64 -27.48
CA ARG A 45 -3.72 -10.90 -26.79
C ARG A 45 -4.21 -9.70 -25.97
N LEU A 46 -3.31 -8.77 -25.63
CA LEU A 46 -3.59 -7.55 -24.91
C LEU A 46 -3.09 -6.36 -25.73
N GLN A 47 -4.02 -5.50 -26.19
CA GLN A 47 -3.72 -4.39 -27.10
C GLN A 47 -3.36 -3.09 -26.40
N ARG A 48 -3.64 -2.95 -25.11
CA ARG A 48 -3.41 -1.71 -24.33
C ARG A 48 -2.39 -1.92 -23.24
N ASP A 49 -1.79 -0.82 -22.80
CA ASP A 49 -0.94 -0.82 -21.62
C ASP A 49 -1.78 -1.06 -20.36
N VAL A 50 -1.31 -1.97 -19.53
CA VAL A 50 -1.92 -2.33 -18.25
C VAL A 50 -0.86 -2.29 -17.19
N ALA A 51 -1.06 -1.44 -16.20
CA ALA A 51 -0.31 -1.45 -14.95
C ALA A 51 -1.13 -2.14 -13.87
N LEU A 52 -0.45 -2.80 -12.94
CA LEU A 52 -1.03 -3.48 -11.80
C LEU A 52 -0.88 -2.60 -10.55
N ALA A 53 -1.99 -2.30 -9.89
CA ALA A 53 -1.97 -1.68 -8.58
C ALA A 53 -2.32 -2.71 -7.51
N THR A 54 -1.48 -2.83 -6.49
CA THR A 54 -1.74 -3.64 -5.30
C THR A 54 -1.79 -2.79 -4.05
N LEU A 55 -2.22 -3.35 -2.91
CA LEU A 55 -2.45 -2.59 -1.69
C LEU A 55 -1.47 -3.00 -0.59
N ALA A 56 -0.92 -2.01 0.11
CA ALA A 56 -0.32 -2.15 1.42
C ALA A 56 -1.41 -1.84 2.46
N TYR A 57 -2.05 -2.88 2.98
CA TYR A 57 -3.27 -2.76 3.78
C TYR A 57 -3.43 -3.97 4.70
N HIS A 58 -3.92 -3.79 5.93
CA HIS A 58 -4.08 -4.86 6.91
C HIS A 58 -2.84 -5.76 7.01
N GLU A 59 -2.96 -7.05 6.72
CA GLU A 59 -1.88 -8.04 6.84
C GLU A 59 -0.69 -7.76 5.91
N THR A 60 -0.91 -6.99 4.85
CA THR A 60 0.13 -6.60 3.89
C THR A 60 0.59 -5.15 4.04
N LEU A 61 0.22 -4.49 5.15
CA LEU A 61 0.58 -3.09 5.42
C LEU A 61 2.10 -2.89 5.51
N ALA A 62 2.80 -3.80 6.20
CA ALA A 62 4.24 -3.77 6.31
C ALA A 62 4.92 -4.10 4.96
N PRO A 63 6.09 -3.50 4.67
CA PRO A 63 6.80 -3.75 3.42
C PRO A 63 7.30 -5.19 3.31
N PRO A 64 7.69 -5.65 2.10
CA PRO A 64 8.31 -6.95 1.93
C PRO A 64 9.63 -7.02 2.70
N THR A 65 9.90 -8.16 3.31
CA THR A 65 11.11 -8.43 4.11
C THR A 65 12.19 -9.14 3.31
N LYS A 66 11.85 -9.60 2.10
CA LYS A 66 12.75 -10.29 1.19
C LYS A 66 12.90 -9.51 -0.11
N PRO A 67 14.04 -9.66 -0.81
CA PRO A 67 14.19 -9.16 -2.17
C PRO A 67 13.05 -9.65 -3.06
N LEU A 68 12.54 -8.77 -3.90
CA LEU A 68 11.52 -9.15 -4.89
C LEU A 68 12.12 -10.08 -5.95
N PRO A 69 11.29 -10.86 -6.66
CA PRO A 69 11.75 -11.73 -7.72
C PRO A 69 12.63 -11.00 -8.74
N GLN A 70 13.67 -11.68 -9.23
CA GLN A 70 14.57 -11.08 -10.22
C GLN A 70 13.80 -10.67 -11.49
N GLY A 71 14.02 -9.41 -11.91
CA GLY A 71 13.34 -8.84 -13.07
C GLY A 71 11.91 -8.39 -12.78
N PHE A 72 11.58 -8.12 -11.51
CA PHE A 72 10.30 -7.54 -11.12
C PHE A 72 10.03 -6.23 -11.88
N ASP A 73 8.84 -6.11 -12.46
CA ASP A 73 8.46 -4.98 -13.32
C ASP A 73 7.92 -3.81 -12.47
N TYR A 74 8.83 -2.98 -11.97
CA TYR A 74 8.49 -1.80 -11.17
C TYR A 74 7.76 -0.70 -11.95
N ASP A 75 7.96 -0.62 -13.27
CA ASP A 75 7.36 0.42 -14.12
C ASP A 75 5.86 0.20 -14.32
N ASN A 76 5.45 -1.06 -14.30
CA ASN A 76 4.04 -1.47 -14.45
C ASN A 76 3.39 -1.89 -13.13
N CYS A 77 4.03 -1.60 -11.99
CA CYS A 77 3.49 -1.91 -10.66
C CYS A 77 3.44 -0.66 -9.78
N SER A 78 2.33 -0.48 -9.09
CA SER A 78 2.21 0.50 -8.00
C SER A 78 1.66 -0.14 -6.74
N VAL A 79 2.05 0.39 -5.59
CA VAL A 79 1.51 0.00 -4.29
C VAL A 79 0.75 1.17 -3.71
N THR A 80 -0.51 0.97 -3.35
CA THR A 80 -1.29 1.97 -2.63
C THR A 80 -1.26 1.65 -1.14
N TYR A 81 -0.68 2.55 -0.38
CA TYR A 81 -0.58 2.44 1.07
C TYR A 81 -1.83 3.01 1.74
N PHE A 82 -2.51 2.19 2.56
CA PHE A 82 -3.76 2.52 3.24
C PHE A 82 -3.60 2.48 4.77
N PRO A 83 -3.36 3.62 5.44
CA PRO A 83 -3.23 3.69 6.90
C PRO A 83 -4.59 3.69 7.60
N ILE A 84 -5.36 2.59 7.44
CA ILE A 84 -6.65 2.45 8.13
C ILE A 84 -6.46 2.47 9.66
N GLU A 85 -7.46 2.96 10.38
CA GLU A 85 -7.49 3.03 11.85
C GLU A 85 -6.41 3.93 12.47
N ARG A 86 -5.83 4.84 11.66
CA ARG A 86 -4.88 5.82 12.19
C ARG A 86 -5.50 6.76 13.22
N CYS A 87 -4.68 7.36 14.05
CA CYS A 87 -5.07 8.48 14.90
C CYS A 87 -5.19 9.76 14.06
N TYR A 88 -6.38 10.33 13.99
CA TYR A 88 -6.64 11.60 13.28
C TYR A 88 -6.54 12.85 14.17
N ALA A 89 -6.17 12.70 15.45
CA ALA A 89 -5.79 13.83 16.29
C ALA A 89 -4.38 14.36 15.96
N HIS A 90 -3.56 13.52 15.31
CA HIS A 90 -2.17 13.82 14.97
C HIS A 90 -1.90 13.57 13.48
N ALA A 91 -0.95 14.32 12.93
CA ALA A 91 -0.39 14.00 11.61
C ALA A 91 0.27 12.60 11.63
N ILE A 92 0.35 11.94 10.47
CA ILE A 92 0.91 10.57 10.38
C ILE A 92 2.36 10.50 10.87
N ALA A 93 3.13 11.55 10.66
CA ALA A 93 4.53 11.65 11.04
C ALA A 93 4.77 12.41 12.36
N ASP A 94 3.71 12.65 13.14
CA ASP A 94 3.84 13.34 14.43
C ASP A 94 4.53 12.43 15.45
N PRO A 95 5.72 12.80 15.95
CA PRO A 95 6.47 11.97 16.88
C PRO A 95 5.81 11.81 18.25
N THR A 96 4.83 12.64 18.56
CA THR A 96 4.10 12.53 19.84
C THR A 96 3.02 11.45 19.82
N CYS A 97 2.62 10.97 18.64
CA CYS A 97 1.70 9.84 18.48
C CYS A 97 2.44 8.51 18.53
N THR A 98 2.86 8.09 19.71
CA THR A 98 3.80 6.98 19.93
C THR A 98 3.19 5.58 19.76
N GLU A 99 1.88 5.46 19.66
CA GLU A 99 1.21 4.16 19.54
C GLU A 99 0.78 3.88 18.09
N VAL A 100 -0.36 4.42 17.69
CA VAL A 100 -1.00 4.06 16.41
C VAL A 100 -0.22 4.60 15.21
N ASN A 101 -0.01 5.93 15.14
CA ASN A 101 0.61 6.53 13.95
C ASN A 101 2.09 6.15 13.82
N ARG A 102 2.79 5.87 14.92
CA ARG A 102 4.17 5.40 14.85
C ARG A 102 4.31 4.12 14.03
N LEU A 103 3.48 3.12 14.28
CA LEU A 103 3.51 1.86 13.53
C LEU A 103 3.19 2.05 12.04
N LEU A 104 2.19 2.88 11.76
CA LEU A 104 1.81 3.22 10.38
C LEU A 104 2.92 4.02 9.68
N HIS A 105 3.52 4.98 10.36
CA HIS A 105 4.65 5.76 9.85
C HIS A 105 5.86 4.87 9.52
N GLU A 106 6.24 3.98 10.44
CA GLU A 106 7.34 3.03 10.24
C GLU A 106 7.08 2.09 9.04
N ALA A 107 5.86 1.55 8.93
CA ALA A 107 5.47 0.73 7.80
C ALA A 107 5.58 1.50 6.47
N TYR A 108 5.07 2.73 6.42
CA TYR A 108 5.18 3.59 5.23
C TYR A 108 6.64 3.90 4.86
N GLN A 109 7.46 4.23 5.85
CA GLN A 109 8.89 4.46 5.60
C GLN A 109 9.58 3.21 5.01
N GLY A 110 9.22 2.03 5.48
CA GLY A 110 9.75 0.78 4.93
C GLY A 110 9.41 0.59 3.45
N TRP A 111 8.28 1.10 2.97
CA TRP A 111 7.93 1.10 1.55
C TRP A 111 8.64 2.21 0.73
N THR A 112 9.03 3.32 1.35
CA THR A 112 9.45 4.54 0.63
C THR A 112 10.91 4.92 0.86
N THR A 113 11.25 5.31 2.08
CA THR A 113 12.56 5.93 2.41
C THR A 113 13.46 5.06 3.27
N GLY A 114 12.94 3.93 3.79
CA GLY A 114 13.69 3.03 4.68
C GLY A 114 14.95 2.48 4.03
N ALA A 115 16.03 2.42 4.80
CA ALA A 115 17.25 1.77 4.37
C ALA A 115 16.98 0.26 4.14
N GLY A 116 17.50 -0.27 3.04
CA GLY A 116 17.34 -1.69 2.71
C GLY A 116 15.93 -2.07 2.21
N ARG A 117 15.09 -1.10 1.83
CA ARG A 117 13.78 -1.41 1.24
C ARG A 117 13.93 -2.30 0.01
N HIS A 118 13.04 -3.26 -0.13
CA HIS A 118 13.04 -4.19 -1.26
C HIS A 118 12.15 -3.76 -2.42
N TYR A 119 11.17 -2.88 -2.17
CA TYR A 119 10.32 -2.30 -3.22
C TYR A 119 10.80 -0.88 -3.57
N THR A 120 11.00 -0.60 -4.86
CA THR A 120 11.50 0.69 -5.36
C THR A 120 10.58 1.34 -6.39
N GLY A 121 9.40 0.75 -6.63
CA GLY A 121 8.41 1.28 -7.56
C GLY A 121 7.57 2.42 -6.97
N SER A 122 6.52 2.79 -7.69
CA SER A 122 5.63 3.89 -7.33
C SER A 122 4.79 3.58 -6.09
N ILE A 123 4.72 4.53 -5.16
CA ILE A 123 3.86 4.48 -3.99
C ILE A 123 2.75 5.53 -4.14
N PHE A 124 1.52 5.07 -3.93
CA PHE A 124 0.31 5.88 -3.86
C PHE A 124 -0.23 5.86 -2.44
N ILE A 125 -1.03 6.84 -2.10
CA ILE A 125 -1.69 6.94 -0.78
C ILE A 125 -3.19 6.77 -0.96
N GLY A 126 -3.80 5.92 -0.13
CA GLY A 126 -5.24 5.79 0.03
C GLY A 126 -5.64 6.17 1.45
N GLU A 127 -6.08 7.40 1.65
CA GLU A 127 -6.44 7.90 2.98
C GLU A 127 -7.92 7.80 3.29
N TYR A 128 -8.23 7.63 4.57
CA TYR A 128 -9.57 7.40 5.11
C TYR A 128 -10.11 8.60 5.91
N TYR A 129 -9.76 9.81 5.56
CA TYR A 129 -10.13 11.00 6.35
C TYR A 129 -11.62 11.12 6.71
N ASN A 130 -12.52 10.46 6.00
CA ASN A 130 -13.97 10.51 6.27
C ASN A 130 -14.64 9.15 6.49
N VAL A 131 -13.90 8.05 6.52
CA VAL A 131 -14.50 6.71 6.53
C VAL A 131 -14.34 6.04 7.88
N SER A 132 -13.15 6.03 8.43
CA SER A 132 -12.79 5.20 9.55
C SER A 132 -13.19 5.81 10.90
N GLY A 133 -13.91 5.06 11.70
CA GLY A 133 -14.20 5.37 13.11
C GLY A 133 -15.23 6.47 13.38
N LEU A 134 -15.54 7.32 12.42
CA LEU A 134 -16.35 8.52 12.65
C LEU A 134 -17.80 8.39 12.14
N LYS A 135 -18.19 7.23 11.65
CA LYS A 135 -19.57 6.87 11.26
C LYS A 135 -20.27 7.95 10.41
N SER A 136 -19.56 8.46 9.40
CA SER A 136 -20.07 9.48 8.47
C SER A 136 -20.38 10.86 9.10
N LEU A 137 -19.80 11.18 10.24
CA LEU A 137 -19.85 12.54 10.77
C LEU A 137 -19.16 13.52 9.81
N PRO A 138 -19.68 14.74 9.65
CA PRO A 138 -19.08 15.77 8.81
C PRO A 138 -17.84 16.38 9.50
N VAL A 139 -16.81 15.58 9.65
CA VAL A 139 -15.55 16.01 10.25
C VAL A 139 -14.57 16.41 9.15
N LEU A 140 -13.97 17.56 9.29
CA LEU A 140 -12.95 18.09 8.40
C LEU A 140 -11.58 17.99 9.06
N PHE A 141 -10.69 17.24 8.44
CA PHE A 141 -9.29 17.07 8.90
C PHE A 141 -8.33 18.01 8.18
N THR A 142 -8.74 19.21 7.80
CA THR A 142 -7.94 20.14 6.98
C THR A 142 -6.57 20.42 7.57
N LYS A 143 -6.45 20.56 8.90
CA LYS A 143 -5.17 20.76 9.57
C LYS A 143 -4.25 19.53 9.43
N ILE A 144 -4.81 18.34 9.58
CA ILE A 144 -4.08 17.08 9.42
C ILE A 144 -3.68 16.87 7.96
N MET A 145 -4.61 17.09 7.02
CA MET A 145 -4.33 17.01 5.58
C MET A 145 -3.23 17.98 5.15
N ALA A 146 -3.22 19.20 5.68
CA ALA A 146 -2.20 20.20 5.40
C ALA A 146 -0.80 19.78 5.88
N ALA A 147 -0.71 18.94 6.90
CA ALA A 147 0.55 18.36 7.36
C ALA A 147 0.93 17.09 6.57
N ASP A 148 -0.03 16.18 6.40
CA ASP A 148 0.20 14.85 5.83
C ASP A 148 0.49 14.89 4.33
N ILE A 149 -0.30 15.62 3.53
CA ILE A 149 -0.19 15.58 2.07
C ILE A 149 1.19 16.05 1.60
N PRO A 150 1.73 17.20 2.05
CA PRO A 150 3.09 17.59 1.70
C PRO A 150 4.16 16.63 2.23
N TRP A 151 3.93 16.00 3.37
CA TRP A 151 4.87 15.03 3.92
C TRP A 151 4.91 13.76 3.05
N TYR A 152 3.77 13.17 2.69
CA TYR A 152 3.70 12.04 1.78
C TYR A 152 4.39 12.32 0.44
N TRP A 153 4.17 13.52 -0.12
CA TRP A 153 4.83 13.94 -1.35
C TRP A 153 6.35 13.98 -1.20
N ARG A 154 6.86 14.63 -0.15
CA ARG A 154 8.31 14.73 0.10
C ARG A 154 8.96 13.37 0.35
N THR A 155 8.23 12.41 0.86
CA THR A 155 8.73 11.07 1.21
C THR A 155 8.46 10.03 0.13
N GLY A 156 8.05 10.43 -1.07
CA GLY A 156 8.05 9.56 -2.25
C GLY A 156 6.69 9.17 -2.82
N ALA A 157 5.57 9.49 -2.17
CA ALA A 157 4.25 9.27 -2.76
C ALA A 157 4.04 10.18 -3.98
N ARG A 158 3.36 9.66 -5.02
CA ARG A 158 3.10 10.40 -6.27
C ARG A 158 1.63 10.51 -6.64
N HIS A 159 0.77 9.71 -6.00
CA HIS A 159 -0.67 9.80 -6.14
C HIS A 159 -1.32 9.75 -4.77
N PHE A 160 -2.46 10.44 -4.68
CA PHE A 160 -3.26 10.49 -3.47
C PHE A 160 -4.69 10.08 -3.82
N HIS A 161 -5.20 9.03 -3.20
CA HIS A 161 -6.57 8.58 -3.29
C HIS A 161 -7.28 8.90 -1.97
N TYR A 162 -8.36 9.64 -2.07
CA TYR A 162 -9.16 10.01 -0.92
C TYR A 162 -10.41 9.12 -0.86
N MET A 163 -10.49 8.29 0.17
CA MET A 163 -11.67 7.47 0.42
C MET A 163 -12.78 8.35 0.96
N HIS A 164 -13.89 8.38 0.26
CA HIS A 164 -15.08 9.11 0.65
C HIS A 164 -16.27 8.16 0.68
N THR A 165 -16.97 8.10 1.81
CA THR A 165 -18.27 7.43 1.89
C THR A 165 -19.34 8.47 1.62
N PRO A 166 -20.12 8.36 0.54
CA PRO A 166 -21.23 9.28 0.31
C PRO A 166 -22.20 9.18 1.49
N THR A 167 -22.50 10.29 2.11
CA THR A 167 -23.66 10.39 3.01
C THR A 167 -24.91 10.35 2.16
N ARG A 168 -25.80 9.40 2.44
CA ARG A 168 -27.16 9.38 1.87
C ARG A 168 -28.01 10.41 2.56
#